data_7aace314f8e5927e36f33347bc888661
#
_entry.id   7aace314f8e5927e36f33347bc888661
#
_cell.length_a   1.000
_cell.length_b   1.000
_cell.length_c   1.000
_cell.angle_alpha   90.00
_cell.angle_beta   90.00
_cell.angle_gamma   90.00
#
_symmetry.space_group_name_H-M   'P 1'
#
loop_
_entity.id
_entity.type
_entity.pdbx_description
1 polymer ?
#
loop_
_entity_poly.entity_id
_entity_poly.type
_entity_poly.pdbx_seq_one_letter_code
_entity_poly.pdbx_strand_id
1 'polypeptide(L)'
;MAPDKPLLLHGDCMELLSTLPEHSVDFICCDPPYGITTAPWDKGLDWANVWEELNRVCTPNGVVALFASNRFSFELYNTNPACWRYKWIWVKPKGTDFLNSRLKPLNNTEDILVFYTGKPGKTWYEPQKTYGHSKQIYLRRNGSKTPCIWGGGEEFCALHM
;
A
#
# COMPACT_ATOMS: atom_id res chain seq x y z
N MET A 1 21.91 7.97 10.26
CA MET A 1 21.85 7.10 11.45
C MET A 1 20.42 7.12 11.94
N ALA A 2 19.73 5.98 11.96
CA ALA A 2 18.39 5.93 12.55
C ALA A 2 18.51 6.23 14.05
N PRO A 3 17.53 6.94 14.65
CA PRO A 3 17.55 7.20 16.09
C PRO A 3 17.46 5.88 16.85
N ASP A 4 18.23 5.75 17.93
CA ASP A 4 18.27 4.54 18.77
C ASP A 4 16.92 4.21 19.44
N LYS A 5 15.97 5.14 19.40
CA LYS A 5 14.62 4.96 19.95
C LYS A 5 13.56 5.52 19.00
N PRO A 6 12.39 4.86 18.90
CA PRO A 6 11.28 5.41 18.12
C PRO A 6 10.80 6.73 18.72
N LEU A 7 10.52 7.71 17.87
CA LEU A 7 9.89 8.97 18.26
C LEU A 7 8.37 8.78 18.22
N LEU A 8 7.70 9.03 19.33
CA LEU A 8 6.25 9.01 19.44
C LEU A 8 5.74 10.45 19.54
N LEU A 9 4.86 10.84 18.61
CA LEU A 9 4.23 12.15 18.57
C LEU A 9 2.72 11.98 18.77
N HIS A 10 2.09 12.89 19.51
CA HIS A 10 0.65 12.93 19.74
C HIS A 10 0.12 14.31 19.36
N GLY A 11 -0.86 14.36 18.47
CA GLY A 11 -1.47 15.60 18.00
C GLY A 11 -2.19 15.40 16.65
N ASP A 12 -2.63 16.47 16.05
CA ASP A 12 -3.19 16.48 14.70
C ASP A 12 -2.12 16.06 13.69
N CYS A 13 -2.45 15.14 12.82
CA CYS A 13 -1.46 14.57 11.88
C CYS A 13 -0.95 15.62 10.87
N MET A 14 -1.75 16.58 10.46
CA MET A 14 -1.33 17.62 9.52
C MET A 14 -0.37 18.62 10.18
N GLU A 15 -0.66 18.99 11.44
CA GLU A 15 0.26 19.81 12.22
C GLU A 15 1.59 19.10 12.45
N LEU A 16 1.55 17.81 12.81
CA LEU A 16 2.76 17.02 13.05
C LEU A 16 3.57 16.78 11.76
N LEU A 17 2.91 16.47 10.65
CA LEU A 17 3.59 16.31 9.36
C LEU A 17 4.35 17.59 8.98
N SER A 18 3.75 18.79 9.18
CA SER A 18 4.40 20.05 8.86
C SER A 18 5.71 20.30 9.62
N THR A 19 5.90 19.63 10.78
CA THR A 19 7.14 19.73 11.56
C THR A 19 8.27 18.81 11.05
N LEU A 20 7.96 17.83 10.20
CA LEU A 20 8.96 16.93 9.67
C LEU A 20 9.75 17.57 8.53
N PRO A 21 11.06 17.34 8.44
CA PRO A 21 11.86 17.82 7.31
C PRO A 21 11.38 17.28 5.97
N GLU A 22 11.58 18.04 4.90
CA GLU A 22 11.37 17.57 3.54
C GLU A 22 12.27 16.36 3.24
N HIS A 23 11.72 15.39 2.48
CA HIS A 23 12.44 14.21 2.01
C HIS A 23 13.14 13.40 3.12
N SER A 24 12.51 13.34 4.30
CA SER A 24 13.07 12.66 5.49
C SER A 24 12.46 11.28 5.76
N VAL A 25 11.39 10.90 5.05
CA VAL A 25 10.62 9.67 5.29
C VAL A 25 10.67 8.77 4.06
N ASP A 26 11.18 7.56 4.21
CA ASP A 26 11.26 6.58 3.11
C ASP A 26 9.98 5.75 2.95
N PHE A 27 9.25 5.53 4.04
CA PHE A 27 8.05 4.72 4.06
C PHE A 27 7.01 5.28 5.02
N ILE A 28 5.79 5.43 4.54
CA ILE A 28 4.62 5.80 5.35
C ILE A 28 3.64 4.65 5.33
N CYS A 29 3.20 4.20 6.51
CA CYS A 29 2.13 3.24 6.70
C CYS A 29 1.07 3.87 7.59
N CYS A 30 -0.14 4.09 7.06
CA CYS A 30 -1.17 4.83 7.77
C CYS A 30 -2.54 4.18 7.59
N ASP A 31 -3.30 4.14 8.69
CA ASP A 31 -4.72 3.82 8.70
C ASP A 31 -5.51 5.13 8.91
N PRO A 32 -5.92 5.79 7.81
CA PRO A 32 -6.59 7.09 7.90
C PRO A 32 -8.05 6.94 8.33
N PRO A 33 -8.73 8.00 8.78
CA PRO A 33 -10.16 7.96 9.00
C PRO A 33 -10.92 7.76 7.68
N TYR A 34 -11.89 6.82 7.66
CA TYR A 34 -12.65 6.47 6.45
C TYR A 34 -13.92 7.31 6.28
N GLY A 35 -14.35 8.05 7.31
CA GLY A 35 -15.58 8.82 7.30
C GLY A 35 -16.85 7.96 7.33
N ILE A 36 -16.78 6.75 7.85
CA ILE A 36 -17.88 5.77 7.84
C ILE A 36 -18.54 5.57 9.20
N THR A 37 -17.98 6.13 10.25
CA THR A 37 -18.51 6.01 11.61
C THR A 37 -19.01 7.36 12.14
N THR A 38 -19.75 7.33 13.23
CA THR A 38 -20.20 8.56 13.93
C THR A 38 -19.16 9.08 14.92
N ALA A 39 -17.99 8.47 14.98
CA ALA A 39 -16.93 8.88 15.88
C ALA A 39 -16.40 10.28 15.50
N PRO A 40 -16.17 11.19 16.47
CA PRO A 40 -15.74 12.56 16.18
C PRO A 40 -14.43 12.68 15.40
N TRP A 41 -13.58 11.67 15.51
CA TRP A 41 -12.29 11.59 14.80
C TRP A 41 -12.40 11.01 13.40
N ASP A 42 -13.47 10.27 13.08
CA ASP A 42 -13.66 9.63 11.77
C ASP A 42 -14.29 10.61 10.76
N LYS A 43 -13.55 11.67 10.47
CA LYS A 43 -13.95 12.69 9.50
C LYS A 43 -13.15 12.55 8.23
N GLY A 44 -13.80 12.79 7.09
CA GLY A 44 -13.11 12.82 5.81
C GLY A 44 -11.96 13.82 5.80
N LEU A 45 -10.82 13.41 5.25
CA LEU A 45 -9.64 14.26 5.11
C LEU A 45 -9.72 15.08 3.82
N ASP A 46 -9.10 16.26 3.84
CA ASP A 46 -8.75 16.96 2.61
C ASP A 46 -7.55 16.31 1.94
N TRP A 47 -7.84 15.37 1.05
CA TRP A 47 -6.81 14.57 0.40
C TRP A 47 -5.84 15.39 -0.46
N ALA A 48 -6.22 16.56 -0.96
CA ALA A 48 -5.30 17.42 -1.70
C ALA A 48 -4.17 17.89 -0.78
N ASN A 49 -4.52 18.43 0.39
CA ASN A 49 -3.56 18.85 1.39
C ASN A 49 -2.76 17.70 1.98
N VAL A 50 -3.41 16.54 2.22
CA VAL A 50 -2.72 15.33 2.70
C VAL A 50 -1.66 14.89 1.70
N TRP A 51 -1.97 14.80 0.40
CA TRP A 51 -0.99 14.40 -0.62
C TRP A 51 0.15 15.43 -0.79
N GLU A 52 -0.11 16.71 -0.62
CA GLU A 52 0.93 17.74 -0.63
C GLU A 52 1.96 17.46 0.48
N GLU A 53 1.50 17.26 1.72
CA GLU A 53 2.38 16.98 2.85
C GLU A 53 3.07 15.61 2.75
N LEU A 54 2.35 14.55 2.34
CA LEU A 54 2.96 13.24 2.14
C LEU A 54 4.07 13.28 1.08
N ASN A 55 3.86 14.00 -0.02
CA ASN A 55 4.88 14.15 -1.06
C ASN A 55 6.06 15.03 -0.59
N ARG A 56 5.81 16.02 0.25
CA ARG A 56 6.86 16.88 0.81
C ARG A 56 7.79 16.08 1.75
N VAL A 57 7.21 15.32 2.68
CA VAL A 57 8.00 14.59 3.67
C VAL A 57 8.65 13.33 3.12
N CYS A 58 8.03 12.67 2.13
CA CYS A 58 8.58 11.48 1.50
C CYS A 58 9.85 11.77 0.70
N THR A 59 10.81 10.86 0.78
CA THR A 59 11.95 10.86 -0.15
C THR A 59 11.46 10.68 -1.59
N PRO A 60 12.25 11.10 -2.61
CA PRO A 60 11.86 10.98 -4.03
C PRO A 60 11.56 9.56 -4.51
N ASN A 61 11.94 8.55 -3.75
CA ASN A 61 11.66 7.14 -4.02
C ASN A 61 10.84 6.49 -2.89
N GLY A 62 10.19 7.30 -2.07
CA GLY A 62 9.41 6.87 -0.93
C GLY A 62 8.15 6.11 -1.32
N VAL A 63 7.63 5.36 -0.38
CA VAL A 63 6.43 4.54 -0.52
C VAL A 63 5.39 4.95 0.52
N VAL A 64 4.15 5.10 0.08
CA VAL A 64 3.01 5.38 0.95
C VAL A 64 2.04 4.21 0.87
N ALA A 65 1.78 3.55 2.00
CA ALA A 65 0.84 2.45 2.15
C ALA A 65 -0.31 2.90 3.04
N LEU A 66 -1.51 2.95 2.48
CA LEU A 66 -2.71 3.43 3.15
C LEU A 66 -3.74 2.31 3.28
N PHE A 67 -4.20 2.07 4.50
CA PHE A 67 -5.29 1.13 4.74
C PHE A 67 -6.61 1.71 4.22
N ALA A 68 -7.44 0.83 3.69
CA ALA A 68 -8.74 1.17 3.17
C ALA A 68 -9.65 -0.05 3.15
N SER A 69 -10.95 0.18 3.10
CA SER A 69 -11.92 -0.91 3.06
C SER A 69 -13.13 -0.51 2.23
N ASN A 70 -13.69 -1.48 1.50
CA ASN A 70 -14.94 -1.33 0.75
C ASN A 70 -14.93 -0.11 -0.20
N ARG A 71 -15.95 0.74 -0.08
CA ARG A 71 -16.11 1.94 -0.90
C ARG A 71 -14.95 2.90 -0.77
N PHE A 72 -14.41 3.07 0.45
CA PHE A 72 -13.30 3.97 0.71
C PHE A 72 -12.04 3.61 -0.09
N SER A 73 -11.81 2.33 -0.40
CA SER A 73 -10.69 1.93 -1.26
C SER A 73 -10.74 2.58 -2.65
N PHE A 74 -11.92 2.70 -3.23
CA PHE A 74 -12.11 3.36 -4.54
C PHE A 74 -11.99 4.88 -4.43
N GLU A 75 -12.53 5.46 -3.37
CA GLU A 75 -12.43 6.89 -3.10
C GLU A 75 -10.95 7.28 -2.93
N LEU A 76 -10.21 6.53 -2.11
CA LEU A 76 -8.79 6.75 -1.86
C LEU A 76 -7.94 6.58 -3.14
N TYR A 77 -8.20 5.54 -3.94
CA TYR A 77 -7.55 5.38 -5.25
C TYR A 77 -7.71 6.64 -6.12
N ASN A 78 -8.94 7.19 -6.17
CA ASN A 78 -9.26 8.35 -7.00
C ASN A 78 -8.59 9.65 -6.53
N THR A 79 -8.08 9.70 -5.30
CA THR A 79 -7.38 10.89 -4.80
C THR A 79 -6.00 11.07 -5.44
N ASN A 80 -5.33 9.97 -5.86
CA ASN A 80 -4.02 10.05 -6.50
C ASN A 80 -3.74 8.84 -7.42
N PRO A 81 -4.50 8.65 -8.51
CA PRO A 81 -4.38 7.49 -9.39
C PRO A 81 -3.03 7.44 -10.12
N ALA A 82 -2.39 8.59 -10.34
CA ALA A 82 -1.08 8.67 -11.01
C ALA A 82 0.05 8.03 -10.19
N CYS A 83 -0.01 8.12 -8.89
CA CYS A 83 0.98 7.57 -7.96
C CYS A 83 0.65 6.15 -7.49
N TRP A 84 -0.60 5.70 -7.66
CA TRP A 84 -1.00 4.34 -7.30
C TRP A 84 -0.24 3.28 -8.10
N ARG A 85 0.13 2.16 -7.43
CA ARG A 85 0.89 1.08 -8.07
C ARG A 85 0.19 -0.26 -7.96
N TYR A 86 -0.15 -0.67 -6.76
CA TYR A 86 -0.82 -1.94 -6.48
C TYR A 86 -1.50 -1.87 -5.11
N LYS A 87 -2.19 -2.94 -4.75
CA LYS A 87 -2.70 -3.12 -3.39
C LYS A 87 -2.30 -4.48 -2.84
N TRP A 88 -2.13 -4.52 -1.53
CA TRP A 88 -2.15 -5.77 -0.78
C TRP A 88 -3.54 -5.99 -0.20
N ILE A 89 -3.86 -7.24 0.06
CA ILE A 89 -5.08 -7.64 0.76
C ILE A 89 -4.66 -8.22 2.11
N TRP A 90 -5.03 -7.52 3.17
CA TRP A 90 -4.86 -8.03 4.53
C TRP A 90 -6.06 -8.88 4.91
N VAL A 91 -5.83 -10.18 5.14
CA VAL A 91 -6.87 -11.11 5.59
C VAL A 91 -6.88 -11.14 7.12
N LYS A 92 -7.96 -10.66 7.70
CA LYS A 92 -8.14 -10.63 9.16
C LYS A 92 -8.52 -12.02 9.69
N PRO A 93 -8.05 -12.41 10.87
CA PRO A 93 -8.37 -13.72 11.46
C PRO A 93 -9.86 -13.85 11.83
N LYS A 94 -10.57 -12.71 12.01
CA LYS A 94 -12.00 -12.69 12.31
C LYS A 94 -12.70 -11.69 11.37
N GLY A 95 -13.83 -12.11 10.82
CA GLY A 95 -14.70 -11.22 10.06
C GLY A 95 -15.35 -10.18 10.98
N THR A 96 -15.54 -8.99 10.44
CA THR A 96 -16.25 -7.88 11.08
C THR A 96 -17.64 -7.71 10.47
N ASP A 97 -18.44 -6.78 11.00
CA ASP A 97 -19.77 -6.43 10.50
C ASP A 97 -20.83 -7.54 10.73
N PHE A 98 -20.69 -8.26 11.84
CA PHE A 98 -21.57 -9.38 12.15
C PHE A 98 -23.06 -8.99 12.31
N LEU A 99 -23.37 -7.75 12.68
CA LEU A 99 -24.74 -7.25 12.77
C LEU A 99 -25.48 -7.30 11.43
N ASN A 100 -24.72 -7.21 10.33
CA ASN A 100 -25.23 -7.28 8.96
C ASN A 100 -25.14 -8.66 8.33
N SER A 101 -24.78 -9.70 9.08
CA SER A 101 -24.52 -11.05 8.58
C SER A 101 -25.72 -11.72 7.88
N ARG A 102 -26.94 -11.22 8.10
CA ARG A 102 -28.14 -11.67 7.39
C ARG A 102 -28.35 -10.97 6.04
N LEU A 103 -27.64 -9.88 5.78
CA LEU A 103 -27.78 -9.05 4.59
C LEU A 103 -26.61 -9.20 3.62
N LYS A 104 -25.40 -9.48 4.16
CA LYS A 104 -24.17 -9.63 3.38
C LYS A 104 -23.15 -10.51 4.11
N PRO A 105 -22.16 -11.05 3.40
CA PRO A 105 -21.03 -11.75 4.01
C PRO A 105 -20.27 -10.88 5.01
N LEU A 106 -19.65 -11.51 6.02
CA LEU A 106 -18.74 -10.81 6.91
C LEU A 106 -17.54 -10.26 6.15
N ASN A 107 -17.10 -9.08 6.54
CA ASN A 107 -15.89 -8.48 5.98
C ASN A 107 -14.66 -8.98 6.76
N ASN A 108 -13.83 -9.80 6.11
CA ASN A 108 -12.61 -10.34 6.70
C ASN A 108 -11.34 -9.85 5.99
N THR A 109 -11.46 -8.89 5.08
CA THR A 109 -10.32 -8.34 4.37
C THR A 109 -10.27 -6.82 4.48
N GLU A 110 -9.08 -6.28 4.40
CA GLU A 110 -8.82 -4.86 4.16
C GLU A 110 -7.83 -4.70 3.02
N ASP A 111 -7.98 -3.63 2.27
CA ASP A 111 -7.04 -3.25 1.23
C ASP A 111 -5.92 -2.40 1.87
N ILE A 112 -4.69 -2.57 1.40
CA ILE A 112 -3.60 -1.64 1.66
C ILE A 112 -3.17 -1.11 0.31
N LEU A 113 -3.55 0.12 0.01
CA LEU A 113 -3.24 0.77 -1.26
C LEU A 113 -1.82 1.34 -1.22
N VAL A 114 -1.01 0.96 -2.19
CA VAL A 114 0.40 1.36 -2.27
C VAL A 114 0.61 2.38 -3.37
N PHE A 115 1.21 3.50 -2.98
CA PHE A 115 1.54 4.63 -3.83
C PHE A 115 3.05 4.90 -3.79
N TYR A 116 3.61 5.31 -4.91
CA TYR A 116 5.01 5.72 -4.99
C TYR A 116 5.10 7.23 -5.23
N THR A 117 5.94 7.91 -4.46
CA THR A 117 6.22 9.33 -4.67
C THR A 117 7.13 9.58 -5.86
N GLY A 118 7.89 8.56 -6.28
CA GLY A 118 8.82 8.63 -7.40
C GLY A 118 8.37 7.85 -8.65
N LYS A 119 9.25 7.82 -9.64
CA LYS A 119 9.04 7.06 -10.88
C LYS A 119 9.09 5.56 -10.59
N PRO A 120 8.25 4.74 -11.26
CA PRO A 120 8.33 3.28 -11.18
C PRO A 120 9.74 2.78 -11.52
N GLY A 121 10.23 1.78 -10.75
CA GLY A 121 11.56 1.21 -10.93
C GLY A 121 12.70 1.98 -10.26
N LYS A 122 12.41 3.08 -9.57
CA LYS A 122 13.37 3.81 -8.74
C LYS A 122 13.17 3.55 -7.24
N THR A 123 11.99 3.09 -6.87
CA THR A 123 11.68 2.71 -5.48
C THR A 123 12.45 1.46 -5.10
N TRP A 124 13.03 1.45 -3.92
CA TRP A 124 13.68 0.27 -3.39
C TRP A 124 12.66 -0.85 -3.15
N TYR A 125 12.94 -2.03 -3.67
CA TYR A 125 12.10 -3.21 -3.50
C TYR A 125 12.97 -4.45 -3.40
N GLU A 126 12.84 -5.19 -2.32
CA GLU A 126 13.51 -6.47 -2.10
C GLU A 126 12.46 -7.59 -2.05
N PRO A 127 12.32 -8.36 -3.13
CA PRO A 127 11.34 -9.43 -3.18
C PRO A 127 11.73 -10.56 -2.23
N GLN A 128 10.80 -10.96 -1.37
CA GLN A 128 10.94 -12.15 -0.53
C GLN A 128 10.70 -13.39 -1.40
N LYS A 129 11.78 -14.01 -1.82
CA LYS A 129 11.73 -15.13 -2.78
C LYS A 129 11.74 -16.47 -2.05
N THR A 130 10.95 -17.41 -2.54
CA THR A 130 11.03 -18.82 -2.13
C THR A 130 11.68 -19.63 -3.25
N TYR A 131 12.46 -20.63 -2.89
CA TYR A 131 13.26 -21.46 -3.79
C TYR A 131 12.68 -22.88 -3.89
N GLY A 132 13.11 -23.65 -4.90
CA GLY A 132 12.72 -25.06 -5.03
C GLY A 132 11.44 -25.29 -5.82
N HIS A 133 10.89 -24.28 -6.50
CA HIS A 133 9.73 -24.43 -7.36
C HIS A 133 10.12 -24.94 -8.75
N SER A 134 9.30 -25.83 -9.34
CA SER A 134 9.47 -26.31 -10.69
C SER A 134 9.38 -25.17 -11.72
N LYS A 135 10.21 -25.21 -12.75
CA LYS A 135 10.14 -24.25 -13.87
C LYS A 135 8.77 -24.35 -14.55
N GLN A 136 8.05 -23.25 -14.63
CA GLN A 136 6.84 -23.16 -15.46
C GLN A 136 7.21 -22.46 -16.78
N ILE A 137 7.06 -23.19 -17.89
CA ILE A 137 7.33 -22.67 -19.23
C ILE A 137 5.98 -22.35 -19.88
N TYR A 138 5.75 -21.06 -20.16
CA TYR A 138 4.57 -20.62 -20.89
C TYR A 138 4.93 -20.37 -22.34
N LEU A 139 4.29 -21.11 -23.26
CA LEU A 139 4.41 -20.86 -24.70
C LEU A 139 3.49 -19.71 -25.09
N ARG A 140 4.02 -18.70 -25.75
CA ARG A 140 3.19 -17.64 -26.33
C ARG A 140 2.29 -18.20 -27.43
N ARG A 141 1.02 -17.83 -27.41
CA ARG A 141 -0.02 -18.28 -28.36
C ARG A 141 0.24 -17.88 -29.82
N ASN A 142 1.15 -16.95 -30.10
CA ASN A 142 1.41 -16.35 -31.41
C ASN A 142 2.58 -16.97 -32.18
N GLY A 143 2.85 -18.26 -32.02
CA GLY A 143 3.82 -18.97 -32.85
C GLY A 143 5.29 -18.55 -32.69
N SER A 144 5.61 -17.62 -31.83
CA SER A 144 6.99 -17.30 -31.45
C SER A 144 7.56 -18.45 -30.63
N LYS A 145 8.59 -19.09 -31.15
CA LYS A 145 9.30 -20.21 -30.52
C LYS A 145 10.17 -19.79 -29.33
N THR A 146 10.13 -18.54 -28.90
CA THR A 146 10.90 -18.05 -27.76
C THR A 146 10.11 -18.29 -26.50
N PRO A 147 10.49 -19.19 -25.58
CA PRO A 147 9.83 -19.36 -24.31
C PRO A 147 9.96 -18.07 -23.52
N CYS A 148 8.84 -17.57 -22.98
CA CYS A 148 8.89 -16.52 -22.00
C CYS A 148 9.31 -17.13 -20.67
N ILE A 149 10.56 -16.93 -20.31
CA ILE A 149 11.07 -17.27 -18.99
C ILE A 149 10.83 -16.04 -18.11
N TRP A 150 9.91 -16.15 -17.19
CA TRP A 150 9.79 -15.17 -16.11
C TRP A 150 10.81 -15.50 -15.04
N GLY A 151 11.85 -14.68 -14.94
CA GLY A 151 12.97 -14.83 -14.03
C GLY A 151 14.27 -15.05 -14.78
N GLY A 152 15.12 -14.03 -14.86
CA GLY A 152 16.49 -14.16 -15.36
C GLY A 152 17.35 -14.82 -14.29
N GLY A 153 17.83 -16.04 -14.55
CA GLY A 153 18.69 -16.79 -13.65
C GLY A 153 18.24 -18.24 -13.52
N GLU A 154 19.16 -19.10 -13.09
CA GLU A 154 18.94 -20.54 -12.97
C GLU A 154 17.95 -20.95 -11.86
N GLU A 155 17.44 -20.01 -11.05
CA GLU A 155 16.52 -20.26 -9.96
C GLU A 155 15.23 -19.46 -10.12
N PHE A 156 14.10 -20.16 -10.07
CA PHE A 156 12.75 -19.57 -10.09
C PHE A 156 12.26 -19.28 -8.69
N CYS A 157 11.70 -18.10 -8.52
CA CYS A 157 11.11 -17.67 -7.28
C CYS A 157 9.60 -17.52 -7.43
N ALA A 158 8.83 -18.07 -6.50
CA ALA A 158 7.46 -17.66 -6.27
C ALA A 158 7.47 -16.58 -5.18
N LEU A 159 6.73 -15.50 -5.41
CA LEU A 159 6.45 -14.52 -4.37
C LEU A 159 5.26 -15.04 -3.57
N HIS A 160 5.46 -15.37 -2.31
CA HIS A 160 4.38 -15.50 -1.36
C HIS A 160 4.11 -14.12 -0.74
N MET A 161 2.90 -13.62 -0.97
CA MET A 161 2.35 -12.49 -0.25
C MET A 161 1.70 -12.98 1.05
#